data_54bbc7499dd2cf172878487d0f155e86
#
_entry.id   54bbc7499dd2cf172878487d0f155e86
#
_cell.length_a   1.000
_cell.length_b   1.000
_cell.length_c   1.000
_cell.angle_alpha   90.00
_cell.angle_beta   90.00
_cell.angle_gamma   90.00
#
_symmetry.space_group_name_H-M   'P 1'
#
loop_
_entity.id
_entity.type
_entity.pdbx_description
1 polymer ?
#
loop_
_entity_poly.entity_id
_entity_poly.type
_entity_poly.pdbx_seq_one_letter_code
_entity_poly.pdbx_strand_id
1 'polypeptide(L)'
;MDTAKPRICLLSAFKQGYELLCYIIEKKYSLSFVATCHCDDSEFEEQISDLCERSKIRTFRKINANERDFTKTLREERIDVVILAWWPDIIKKEAIKSVKIGWLNLHPSYLPYGRGKHAYFWSIIEKTPFGVSIHFIDEGVDTGKVLFQRRIPFSIEDTGESLYKKGVKEVIKLFKI
;
A
#
# COMPACT_ATOMS: atom_id res chain seq x y z
N MET A 1 -5.55 8.00 -29.17
CA MET A 1 -6.02 7.54 -27.84
C MET A 1 -5.56 8.57 -26.83
N ASP A 2 -6.49 9.21 -26.18
CA ASP A 2 -6.19 10.24 -25.18
C ASP A 2 -5.47 9.57 -24.00
N THR A 3 -4.18 9.83 -23.84
CA THR A 3 -3.32 9.25 -22.80
C THR A 3 -3.39 10.08 -21.52
N ALA A 4 -4.62 10.39 -21.08
CA ALA A 4 -4.79 11.03 -19.78
C ALA A 4 -4.13 10.16 -18.69
N LYS A 5 -3.27 10.76 -17.88
CA LYS A 5 -2.63 10.06 -16.77
C LYS A 5 -3.70 9.53 -15.80
N PRO A 6 -3.52 8.31 -15.27
CA PRO A 6 -4.49 7.74 -14.34
C PRO A 6 -4.63 8.61 -13.09
N ARG A 7 -5.85 8.74 -12.60
CA ARG A 7 -6.15 9.40 -11.33
C ARG A 7 -5.88 8.44 -10.19
N ILE A 8 -4.95 8.78 -9.33
CA ILE A 8 -4.44 7.91 -8.27
C ILE A 8 -4.78 8.51 -6.91
N CYS A 9 -5.23 7.67 -5.98
CA CYS A 9 -5.24 8.01 -4.56
C CYS A 9 -4.36 7.03 -3.76
N LEU A 10 -3.83 7.52 -2.64
CA LEU A 10 -3.02 6.75 -1.71
C LEU A 10 -3.78 6.54 -0.41
N LEU A 11 -3.96 5.30 0.00
CA LEU A 11 -4.38 4.93 1.34
C LEU A 11 -3.13 4.61 2.15
N SER A 12 -2.84 5.44 3.12
CA SER A 12 -1.56 5.48 3.84
C SER A 12 -1.77 5.22 5.33
N ALA A 13 -0.99 4.30 5.87
CA ALA A 13 -0.99 3.99 7.29
C ALA A 13 0.44 3.78 7.79
N PHE A 14 0.66 4.02 9.09
CA PHE A 14 1.91 3.81 9.80
C PHE A 14 3.11 4.57 9.19
N LYS A 15 4.29 4.35 9.79
CA LYS A 15 5.55 4.96 9.34
C LYS A 15 5.85 4.71 7.87
N GLN A 16 5.58 3.52 7.39
CA GLN A 16 5.90 3.11 6.03
C GLN A 16 5.02 3.82 4.99
N GLY A 17 3.75 4.04 5.33
CA GLY A 17 2.86 4.84 4.50
C GLY A 17 3.32 6.30 4.43
N TYR A 18 3.75 6.86 5.56
CA TYR A 18 4.36 8.19 5.62
C TYR A 18 5.61 8.30 4.75
N GLU A 19 6.54 7.34 4.85
CA GLU A 19 7.78 7.32 4.04
C GLU A 19 7.48 7.23 2.52
N LEU A 20 6.47 6.44 2.13
CA LEU A 20 6.04 6.38 0.74
C LEU A 20 5.44 7.71 0.27
N LEU A 21 4.62 8.34 1.09
CA LEU A 21 4.04 9.65 0.79
C LEU A 21 5.12 10.72 0.62
N CYS A 22 6.12 10.76 1.50
CA CYS A 22 7.27 11.65 1.37
C CYS A 22 7.95 11.47 -0.01
N TYR A 23 8.19 10.22 -0.41
CA TYR A 23 8.78 9.93 -1.71
C TYR A 23 7.90 10.40 -2.88
N ILE A 24 6.59 10.14 -2.83
CA ILE A 24 5.65 10.55 -3.87
C ILE A 24 5.68 12.08 -4.07
N ILE A 25 5.70 12.82 -2.95
CA ILE A 25 5.76 14.28 -2.96
C ILE A 25 7.10 14.79 -3.49
N GLU A 26 8.24 14.22 -3.02
CA GLU A 26 9.58 14.56 -3.51
C GLU A 26 9.69 14.40 -5.04
N LYS A 27 9.12 13.32 -5.58
CA LYS A 27 9.12 13.04 -7.03
C LYS A 27 8.04 13.79 -7.80
N LYS A 28 7.23 14.59 -7.13
CA LYS A 28 6.13 15.36 -7.73
C LYS A 28 5.13 14.50 -8.50
N TYR A 29 4.90 13.26 -8.03
CA TYR A 29 3.81 12.45 -8.56
C TYR A 29 2.47 13.02 -8.13
N SER A 30 1.55 13.09 -9.08
CA SER A 30 0.22 13.63 -8.81
C SER A 30 -0.65 12.61 -8.08
N LEU A 31 -1.19 13.00 -6.93
CA LEU A 31 -2.25 12.27 -6.23
C LEU A 31 -3.55 13.09 -6.31
N SER A 32 -4.67 12.41 -6.50
CA SER A 32 -5.99 13.05 -6.39
C SER A 32 -6.29 13.39 -4.93
N PHE A 33 -5.95 12.48 -4.02
CA PHE A 33 -6.02 12.67 -2.58
C PHE A 33 -5.25 11.57 -1.84
N VAL A 34 -5.08 11.77 -0.54
CA VAL A 34 -4.58 10.76 0.41
C VAL A 34 -5.69 10.42 1.39
N ALA A 35 -5.75 9.17 1.87
CA ALA A 35 -6.63 8.80 2.97
C ALA A 35 -5.85 8.09 4.07
N THR A 36 -6.17 8.39 5.35
CA THR A 36 -5.61 7.72 6.51
C THR A 36 -6.58 6.70 7.08
N CYS A 37 -6.05 5.63 7.72
CA CYS A 37 -6.89 4.58 8.28
C CYS A 37 -7.57 5.02 9.59
N HIS A 38 -8.66 4.32 9.92
CA HIS A 38 -9.35 4.47 11.20
C HIS A 38 -8.68 3.72 12.36
N CYS A 39 -7.51 3.10 12.10
CA CYS A 39 -6.74 2.37 13.08
C CYS A 39 -6.10 3.29 14.14
N ASP A 40 -5.73 2.71 15.29
CA ASP A 40 -5.05 3.41 16.39
C ASP A 40 -3.57 3.67 16.06
N ASP A 41 -3.31 4.50 15.07
CA ASP A 41 -1.97 4.96 14.68
C ASP A 41 -1.95 6.50 14.65
N SER A 42 -2.20 7.08 15.82
CA SER A 42 -2.37 8.53 15.94
C SER A 42 -1.14 9.33 15.53
N GLU A 43 0.07 8.82 15.83
CA GLU A 43 1.33 9.51 15.54
C GLU A 43 1.54 9.73 14.04
N PHE A 44 1.48 8.65 13.25
CA PHE A 44 1.72 8.76 11.81
C PHE A 44 0.50 9.28 11.05
N GLU A 45 -0.69 9.09 11.57
CA GLU A 45 -1.91 9.68 11.00
C GLU A 45 -1.82 11.21 10.99
N GLU A 46 -1.38 11.82 12.10
CA GLU A 46 -1.16 13.27 12.19
C GLU A 46 -0.03 13.71 11.26
N GLN A 47 1.12 13.02 11.27
CA GLN A 47 2.25 13.35 10.38
C GLN A 47 1.87 13.28 8.90
N ILE A 48 1.08 12.28 8.49
CA ILE A 48 0.57 12.15 7.12
C ILE A 48 -0.35 13.32 6.79
N SER A 49 -1.27 13.66 7.70
CA SER A 49 -2.22 14.75 7.50
C SER A 49 -1.52 16.10 7.39
N ASP A 50 -0.57 16.40 8.26
CA ASP A 50 0.24 17.62 8.25
C ASP A 50 1.09 17.74 6.97
N LEU A 51 1.65 16.62 6.52
CA LEU A 51 2.43 16.59 5.28
C LEU A 51 1.54 16.89 4.08
N CYS A 52 0.33 16.32 4.04
CA CYS A 52 -0.64 16.59 2.99
C CYS A 52 -1.06 18.05 2.98
N GLU A 53 -1.36 18.63 4.14
CA GLU A 53 -1.75 20.03 4.26
C GLU A 53 -0.65 20.97 3.72
N ARG A 54 0.59 20.78 4.17
CA ARG A 54 1.74 21.56 3.70
C ARG A 54 1.99 21.40 2.19
N SER A 55 1.68 20.23 1.66
CA SER A 55 1.84 19.91 0.23
C SER A 55 0.61 20.25 -0.61
N LYS A 56 -0.44 20.80 0.01
CA LYS A 56 -1.74 21.12 -0.62
C LYS A 56 -2.41 19.91 -1.26
N ILE A 57 -2.26 18.74 -0.65
CA ILE A 57 -2.91 17.50 -1.06
C ILE A 57 -4.16 17.30 -0.20
N ARG A 58 -5.31 17.12 -0.84
CA ARG A 58 -6.57 16.83 -0.15
C ARG A 58 -6.45 15.52 0.65
N THR A 59 -6.94 15.50 1.88
CA THR A 59 -6.85 14.34 2.77
C THR A 59 -8.21 13.98 3.35
N PHE A 60 -8.51 12.67 3.34
CA PHE A 60 -9.63 12.07 4.07
C PHE A 60 -9.07 11.35 5.29
N ARG A 61 -9.48 11.78 6.49
CA ARG A 61 -8.92 11.26 7.73
C ARG A 61 -9.75 10.10 8.28
N LYS A 62 -9.07 9.10 8.86
CA LYS A 62 -9.65 7.99 9.63
C LYS A 62 -10.79 7.28 8.92
N ILE A 63 -10.61 7.00 7.62
CA ILE A 63 -11.64 6.33 6.82
C ILE A 63 -11.59 4.81 6.97
N ASN A 64 -12.73 4.17 6.74
CA ASN A 64 -12.81 2.76 6.44
C ASN A 64 -12.99 2.58 4.92
N ALA A 65 -12.03 1.92 4.29
CA ALA A 65 -12.00 1.77 2.82
C ALA A 65 -13.20 0.99 2.25
N ASN A 66 -13.92 0.25 3.10
CA ASN A 66 -15.07 -0.56 2.71
C ASN A 66 -16.41 0.17 2.89
N GLU A 67 -16.42 1.36 3.44
CA GLU A 67 -17.65 2.13 3.63
C GLU A 67 -18.21 2.66 2.32
N ARG A 68 -19.54 2.71 2.28
CA ARG A 68 -20.28 3.16 1.09
C ARG A 68 -19.92 4.59 0.68
N ASP A 69 -19.74 5.47 1.64
CA ASP A 69 -19.43 6.87 1.38
C ASP A 69 -18.04 7.03 0.76
N PHE A 70 -17.05 6.25 1.25
CA PHE A 70 -15.72 6.27 0.67
C PHE A 70 -15.70 5.68 -0.75
N THR A 71 -16.36 4.54 -0.95
CA THR A 71 -16.46 3.94 -2.30
C THR A 71 -17.24 4.82 -3.29
N LYS A 72 -18.22 5.59 -2.80
CA LYS A 72 -18.91 6.61 -3.57
C LYS A 72 -17.95 7.74 -3.96
N THR A 73 -17.16 8.24 -3.01
CA THR A 73 -16.12 9.26 -3.27
C THR A 73 -15.14 8.80 -4.34
N LEU A 74 -14.67 7.56 -4.31
CA LEU A 74 -13.76 7.01 -5.34
C LEU A 74 -14.37 7.10 -6.75
N ARG A 75 -15.68 6.81 -6.88
CA ARG A 75 -16.39 6.90 -8.17
C ARG A 75 -16.61 8.33 -8.63
N GLU A 76 -17.04 9.21 -7.73
CA GLU A 76 -17.29 10.64 -8.01
C GLU A 76 -16.01 11.35 -8.43
N GLU A 77 -14.90 11.06 -7.75
CA GLU A 77 -13.57 11.56 -8.08
C GLU A 77 -12.94 10.85 -9.28
N ARG A 78 -13.63 9.86 -9.87
CA ARG A 78 -13.14 9.07 -11.02
C ARG A 78 -11.73 8.53 -10.79
N ILE A 79 -11.49 7.94 -9.61
CA ILE A 79 -10.20 7.33 -9.29
C ILE A 79 -10.02 6.09 -10.15
N ASP A 80 -8.88 6.00 -10.85
CA ASP A 80 -8.52 4.85 -11.66
C ASP A 80 -7.77 3.79 -10.86
N VAL A 81 -6.88 4.22 -9.96
CA VAL A 81 -6.02 3.34 -9.15
C VAL A 81 -6.01 3.78 -7.70
N VAL A 82 -6.16 2.83 -6.79
CA VAL A 82 -5.92 3.01 -5.37
C VAL A 82 -4.62 2.30 -5.01
N ILE A 83 -3.71 2.97 -4.32
CA ILE A 83 -2.49 2.39 -3.79
C ILE A 83 -2.65 2.21 -2.28
N LEU A 84 -2.45 0.99 -1.78
CA LEU A 84 -2.41 0.68 -0.36
C LEU A 84 -0.96 0.66 0.13
N ALA A 85 -0.68 1.51 1.11
CA ALA A 85 0.60 1.57 1.81
C ALA A 85 0.39 1.17 3.27
N TRP A 86 0.61 -0.10 3.58
CA TRP A 86 0.44 -0.70 4.91
C TRP A 86 -0.97 -0.58 5.48
N TRP A 87 -1.97 -0.69 4.63
CA TRP A 87 -3.36 -0.62 5.03
C TRP A 87 -3.76 -1.86 5.85
N PRO A 88 -4.39 -1.71 7.03
CA PRO A 88 -4.61 -2.83 7.94
C PRO A 88 -5.79 -3.72 7.57
N ASP A 89 -6.75 -3.21 6.79
CA ASP A 89 -8.01 -3.89 6.51
C ASP A 89 -7.99 -4.66 5.21
N ILE A 90 -8.77 -5.73 5.18
CA ILE A 90 -9.10 -6.44 3.94
C ILE A 90 -10.08 -5.60 3.12
N ILE A 91 -9.78 -5.41 1.85
CA ILE A 91 -10.63 -4.67 0.91
C ILE A 91 -11.70 -5.61 0.36
N LYS A 92 -12.97 -5.24 0.57
CA LYS A 92 -14.12 -6.04 0.14
C LYS A 92 -14.44 -5.82 -1.34
N LYS A 93 -15.16 -6.77 -1.92
CA LYS A 93 -15.56 -6.81 -3.33
C LYS A 93 -16.16 -5.50 -3.85
N GLU A 94 -17.03 -4.87 -3.07
CA GLU A 94 -17.69 -3.63 -3.46
C GLU A 94 -16.70 -2.47 -3.59
N ALA A 95 -15.71 -2.41 -2.68
CA ALA A 95 -14.64 -1.43 -2.73
C ALA A 95 -13.69 -1.72 -3.91
N ILE A 96 -13.30 -2.98 -4.12
CA ILE A 96 -12.44 -3.37 -5.25
C ILE A 96 -13.06 -2.89 -6.57
N LYS A 97 -14.37 -3.05 -6.74
CA LYS A 97 -15.11 -2.66 -7.96
C LYS A 97 -15.37 -1.14 -8.08
N SER A 98 -14.97 -0.35 -7.10
CA SER A 98 -15.25 1.10 -7.11
C SER A 98 -14.33 1.92 -8.02
N VAL A 99 -13.25 1.33 -8.53
CA VAL A 99 -12.25 1.98 -9.39
C VAL A 99 -12.05 1.23 -10.69
N LYS A 100 -11.55 1.93 -11.71
CA LYS A 100 -11.52 1.41 -13.09
C LYS A 100 -10.39 0.41 -13.33
N ILE A 101 -9.18 0.70 -12.85
CA ILE A 101 -7.99 -0.13 -13.11
C ILE A 101 -7.82 -1.14 -11.98
N GLY A 102 -7.90 -0.70 -10.72
CA GLY A 102 -7.82 -1.59 -9.57
C GLY A 102 -7.12 -0.99 -8.36
N TRP A 103 -6.97 -1.83 -7.37
CA TRP A 103 -6.27 -1.55 -6.13
C TRP A 103 -4.93 -2.27 -6.14
N LEU A 104 -3.86 -1.56 -5.81
CA LEU A 104 -2.51 -2.08 -5.69
C LEU A 104 -2.09 -2.13 -4.23
N ASN A 105 -1.55 -3.25 -3.79
CA ASN A 105 -0.97 -3.40 -2.46
C ASN A 105 0.55 -3.52 -2.52
N LEU A 106 1.22 -2.80 -1.63
CA LEU A 106 2.65 -2.92 -1.39
C LEU A 106 2.86 -3.94 -0.26
N HIS A 107 3.26 -5.15 -0.62
CA HIS A 107 3.31 -6.29 0.29
C HIS A 107 4.74 -6.76 0.56
N PRO A 108 5.20 -6.83 1.84
CA PRO A 108 6.55 -7.24 2.19
C PRO A 108 6.69 -8.79 2.19
N SER A 109 6.32 -9.43 1.10
CA SER A 109 6.55 -10.85 0.86
C SER A 109 6.87 -11.15 -0.61
N TYR A 110 7.48 -12.31 -0.86
CA TYR A 110 7.71 -12.84 -2.19
C TYR A 110 6.54 -13.75 -2.60
N LEU A 111 5.43 -13.15 -3.06
CA LEU A 111 4.23 -13.91 -3.41
C LEU A 111 4.55 -15.02 -4.46
N PRO A 112 3.93 -16.19 -4.35
CA PRO A 112 2.78 -16.54 -3.49
C PRO A 112 3.15 -16.95 -2.06
N TYR A 113 4.42 -16.90 -1.67
CA TYR A 113 4.87 -17.22 -0.30
C TYR A 113 4.52 -16.06 0.65
N GLY A 114 4.24 -16.40 1.91
CA GLY A 114 4.02 -15.42 2.97
C GLY A 114 2.83 -14.48 2.70
N ARG A 115 1.69 -15.01 2.24
CA ARG A 115 0.42 -14.27 2.18
C ARG A 115 -0.05 -13.89 3.57
N GLY A 116 -0.76 -12.79 3.71
CA GLY A 116 -1.29 -12.30 4.97
C GLY A 116 -0.24 -11.61 5.85
N LYS A 117 -0.46 -11.63 7.15
CA LYS A 117 0.36 -10.91 8.12
C LYS A 117 1.64 -11.66 8.48
N HIS A 118 2.69 -10.89 8.84
CA HIS A 118 3.98 -11.43 9.34
C HIS A 118 4.72 -12.35 8.37
N ALA A 119 4.63 -12.08 7.06
CA ALA A 119 5.30 -12.85 6.02
C ALA A 119 6.80 -13.09 6.26
N TYR A 120 7.50 -12.10 6.82
CA TYR A 120 8.91 -12.17 7.21
C TYR A 120 9.17 -13.26 8.27
N PHE A 121 8.29 -13.41 9.25
CA PHE A 121 8.38 -14.46 10.28
C PHE A 121 8.15 -15.84 9.67
N TRP A 122 7.09 -16.01 8.90
CA TRP A 122 6.77 -17.29 8.27
C TRP A 122 7.83 -17.72 7.27
N SER A 123 8.45 -16.81 6.53
CA SER A 123 9.55 -17.16 5.62
C SER A 123 10.75 -17.78 6.32
N ILE A 124 11.06 -17.36 7.56
CA ILE A 124 12.12 -17.98 8.37
C ILE A 124 11.70 -19.38 8.83
N ILE A 125 10.51 -19.52 9.39
CA ILE A 125 10.02 -20.80 9.96
C ILE A 125 9.85 -21.86 8.87
N GLU A 126 9.25 -21.49 7.75
CA GLU A 126 8.96 -22.41 6.63
C GLU A 126 10.12 -22.54 5.65
N LYS A 127 11.21 -21.78 5.83
CA LYS A 127 12.35 -21.72 4.92
C LYS A 127 11.95 -21.40 3.47
N THR A 128 10.92 -20.59 3.30
CA THR A 128 10.41 -20.16 2.00
C THR A 128 11.12 -18.92 1.49
N PRO A 129 11.11 -18.64 0.17
CA PRO A 129 11.65 -17.41 -0.37
C PRO A 129 11.04 -16.18 0.28
N PHE A 130 11.87 -15.18 0.62
CA PHE A 130 11.44 -13.89 1.10
C PHE A 130 11.70 -12.79 0.06
N GLY A 131 10.89 -11.76 0.09
CA GLY A 131 11.02 -10.62 -0.83
C GLY A 131 9.92 -9.61 -0.65
N VAL A 132 9.64 -8.90 -1.72
CA VAL A 132 8.59 -7.87 -1.78
C VAL A 132 7.81 -7.98 -3.07
N SER A 133 6.54 -7.64 -3.02
CA SER A 133 5.64 -7.66 -4.17
C SER A 133 4.76 -6.42 -4.21
N ILE A 134 4.50 -5.93 -5.41
CA ILE A 134 3.39 -5.01 -5.69
C ILE A 134 2.40 -5.81 -6.52
N HIS A 135 1.19 -5.95 -6.03
CA HIS A 135 0.18 -6.79 -6.65
C HIS A 135 -1.19 -6.13 -6.65
N PHE A 136 -2.05 -6.54 -7.56
CA PHE A 136 -3.46 -6.18 -7.52
C PHE A 136 -4.16 -6.86 -6.35
N ILE A 137 -5.16 -6.19 -5.79
CA ILE A 137 -6.06 -6.78 -4.81
C ILE A 137 -7.22 -7.44 -5.52
N ASP A 138 -7.53 -8.66 -5.11
CA ASP A 138 -8.73 -9.41 -5.46
C ASP A 138 -9.53 -9.81 -4.20
N GLU A 139 -10.47 -10.71 -4.33
CA GLU A 139 -11.33 -11.15 -3.22
C GLU A 139 -10.60 -12.07 -2.20
N GLY A 140 -9.40 -12.56 -2.52
CA GLY A 140 -8.58 -13.38 -1.63
C GLY A 140 -7.54 -12.58 -0.85
N VAL A 141 -6.87 -13.22 0.09
CA VAL A 141 -5.78 -12.59 0.84
C VAL A 141 -4.49 -12.73 0.04
N ASP A 142 -4.01 -11.59 -0.49
CA ASP A 142 -2.79 -11.47 -1.29
C ASP A 142 -2.69 -12.50 -2.44
N THR A 143 -3.83 -12.76 -3.10
CA THR A 143 -3.95 -13.71 -4.21
C THR A 143 -3.93 -13.05 -5.59
N GLY A 144 -4.07 -11.74 -5.64
CA GLY A 144 -4.18 -10.98 -6.87
C GLY A 144 -2.90 -10.99 -7.71
N LYS A 145 -3.05 -10.61 -8.96
CA LYS A 145 -1.97 -10.64 -9.96
C LYS A 145 -0.79 -9.77 -9.52
N VAL A 146 0.40 -10.37 -9.45
CA VAL A 146 1.66 -9.66 -9.17
C VAL A 146 2.03 -8.78 -10.36
N LEU A 147 2.30 -7.51 -10.10
CA LEU A 147 2.74 -6.52 -11.07
C LEU A 147 4.26 -6.39 -11.07
N PHE A 148 4.85 -6.24 -9.88
CA PHE A 148 6.30 -6.18 -9.68
C PHE A 148 6.69 -7.02 -8.47
N GLN A 149 7.88 -7.60 -8.51
CA GLN A 149 8.37 -8.45 -7.45
C GLN A 149 9.89 -8.42 -7.38
N ARG A 150 10.44 -8.51 -6.16
CA ARG A 150 11.89 -8.64 -5.94
C ARG A 150 12.16 -9.61 -4.80
N ARG A 151 13.02 -10.61 -5.06
CA ARG A 151 13.52 -11.51 -4.02
C ARG A 151 14.57 -10.80 -3.16
N ILE A 152 14.54 -11.04 -1.86
CA ILE A 152 15.50 -10.57 -0.88
C ILE A 152 16.20 -11.79 -0.30
N PRO A 153 17.53 -11.93 -0.48
CA PRO A 153 18.27 -13.01 0.17
C PRO A 153 18.33 -12.76 1.68
N PHE A 154 18.27 -13.84 2.44
CA PHE A 154 18.46 -13.83 3.88
C PHE A 154 19.23 -15.07 4.36
N SER A 155 19.81 -15.00 5.55
CA SER A 155 20.65 -16.02 6.15
C SER A 155 20.09 -16.46 7.51
N ILE A 156 20.77 -17.41 8.13
CA ILE A 156 20.44 -17.90 9.49
C ILE A 156 20.60 -16.81 10.57
N GLU A 157 21.36 -15.76 10.29
CA GLU A 157 21.57 -14.62 11.19
C GLU A 157 20.40 -13.62 11.16
N ASP A 158 19.53 -13.72 10.15
CA ASP A 158 18.40 -12.83 10.01
C ASP A 158 17.30 -13.15 11.03
N THR A 159 16.74 -12.11 11.61
CA THR A 159 15.58 -12.17 12.50
C THR A 159 14.32 -11.69 11.76
N GLY A 160 13.16 -11.94 12.32
CA GLY A 160 11.91 -11.38 11.80
C GLY A 160 11.96 -9.86 11.69
N GLU A 161 12.59 -9.17 12.66
CA GLU A 161 12.76 -7.73 12.65
C GLU A 161 13.69 -7.27 11.52
N SER A 162 14.85 -7.95 11.33
CA SER A 162 15.77 -7.59 10.26
C SER A 162 15.15 -7.77 8.89
N LEU A 163 14.41 -8.87 8.67
CA LEU A 163 13.68 -9.10 7.42
C LEU A 163 12.56 -8.09 7.21
N TYR A 164 11.82 -7.75 8.25
CA TYR A 164 10.80 -6.70 8.15
C TYR A 164 11.41 -5.38 7.67
N LYS A 165 12.50 -4.93 8.30
CA LYS A 165 13.21 -3.70 7.90
C LYS A 165 13.74 -3.77 6.46
N LYS A 166 14.32 -4.92 6.06
CA LYS A 166 14.75 -5.17 4.68
C LYS A 166 13.55 -5.07 3.71
N GLY A 167 12.45 -5.74 4.02
CA GLY A 167 11.23 -5.75 3.19
C GLY A 167 10.64 -4.36 2.98
N VAL A 168 10.47 -3.59 4.06
CA VAL A 168 9.97 -2.20 3.99
C VAL A 168 10.83 -1.35 3.05
N LYS A 169 12.16 -1.38 3.25
CA LYS A 169 13.08 -0.62 2.41
C LYS A 169 13.04 -1.03 0.94
N GLU A 170 12.94 -2.32 0.67
CA GLU A 170 12.96 -2.85 -0.70
C GLU A 170 11.61 -2.64 -1.43
N VAL A 171 10.46 -2.72 -0.75
CA VAL A 171 9.18 -2.46 -1.41
C VAL A 171 9.03 -0.99 -1.82
N ILE A 172 9.53 -0.06 -0.99
CA ILE A 172 9.59 1.36 -1.35
C ILE A 172 10.51 1.56 -2.56
N LYS A 173 11.67 0.88 -2.60
CA LYS A 173 12.56 0.93 -3.78
C LYS A 173 11.91 0.30 -5.02
N LEU A 174 11.13 -0.77 -4.85
CA LEU A 174 10.43 -1.41 -5.95
C LEU A 174 9.35 -0.47 -6.53
N PHE A 175 8.70 0.32 -5.69
CA PHE A 175 7.74 1.34 -6.12
C PHE A 175 8.41 2.48 -6.91
N LYS A 176 9.72 2.67 -6.74
CA LYS A 176 10.50 3.74 -7.40
C LYS A 176 10.89 3.43 -8.85
N ILE A 177 10.63 2.23 -9.36
CA ILE A 177 10.92 1.83 -10.73
C ILE A 177 9.82 2.33 -11.66
#